data_fec8a2865182451e1f00037b6c53dfd0
#
_entry.id   fec8a2865182451e1f00037b6c53dfd0
#
_cell.length_a   1.000
_cell.length_b   1.000
_cell.length_c   1.000
_cell.angle_alpha   90.00
_cell.angle_beta   90.00
_cell.angle_gamma   90.00
#
_symmetry.space_group_name_H-M   'P 1'
#
loop_
_entity.id
_entity.type
_entity.pdbx_description
1 polymer ?
#
loop_
_entity_poly.entity_id
_entity_poly.type
_entity_poly.pdbx_seq_one_letter_code
_entity_poly.pdbx_strand_id
1 'polypeptide(L)'
;MLACGGSPSLMPAAPAINSAPRFTLGYSMAELFPVTDRTRVIREANRAVYDRDAIYKILDEGFVCHVGFALEGQPFVIPTMYARVGDWLYFHGSVASRMLGGASSGQPVCITVTLLDGLVLARSVFNHSMNYRSVVALGQAVLVDDPAEKLAALEAFTQKLIPGRWSDARQPNGKELKATSVLKLPLNEVSAKVRTGDVEDDADDYALRVWAGVIPLRLIADPPIRDARCEASIATPAYAANYRR
;
A
#
# COMPACT_ATOMS: atom_id res chain seq x y z
N MET A 1 23.23 -83.51 20.52
CA MET A 1 23.38 -83.14 21.93
C MET A 1 22.95 -81.71 22.14
N LEU A 2 22.04 -81.54 23.06
CA LEU A 2 21.59 -80.28 23.71
C LEU A 2 20.94 -79.20 22.86
N ALA A 3 19.63 -79.19 22.91
CA ALA A 3 18.74 -78.12 22.58
C ALA A 3 18.80 -77.00 23.63
N CYS A 4 18.73 -75.80 23.25
CA CYS A 4 18.33 -74.71 24.09
C CYS A 4 17.18 -73.89 23.44
N GLY A 5 15.99 -74.04 23.98
CA GLY A 5 14.83 -73.29 23.62
C GLY A 5 14.92 -71.86 24.20
N GLY A 6 14.59 -70.90 23.41
CA GLY A 6 14.37 -69.54 23.83
C GLY A 6 12.96 -69.12 23.43
N SER A 7 12.11 -68.90 24.43
CA SER A 7 10.75 -68.36 24.25
C SER A 7 10.75 -66.94 23.75
N PRO A 8 9.84 -66.55 22.85
CA PRO A 8 9.72 -65.15 22.45
C PRO A 8 9.04 -64.31 23.53
N SER A 9 9.73 -63.27 23.94
CA SER A 9 9.24 -62.24 24.86
C SER A 9 8.18 -61.40 24.13
N LEU A 10 6.98 -61.36 24.70
CA LEU A 10 5.91 -60.44 24.29
C LEU A 10 6.33 -58.98 24.62
N MET A 11 6.47 -58.16 23.59
CA MET A 11 6.57 -56.70 23.74
C MET A 11 5.20 -56.13 24.14
N PRO A 12 5.16 -55.12 25.04
CA PRO A 12 3.91 -54.44 25.40
C PRO A 12 3.44 -53.53 24.27
N ALA A 13 2.11 -53.50 24.02
CA ALA A 13 1.45 -52.65 23.03
C ALA A 13 1.68 -51.18 23.33
N ALA A 14 2.02 -50.41 22.30
CA ALA A 14 2.16 -48.96 22.34
C ALA A 14 0.80 -48.31 22.67
N PRO A 15 0.81 -47.23 23.44
CA PRO A 15 -0.44 -46.50 23.78
C PRO A 15 -1.00 -45.80 22.53
N ALA A 16 -2.33 -45.80 22.41
CA ALA A 16 -3.09 -45.13 21.39
C ALA A 16 -2.77 -43.63 21.35
N ILE A 17 -2.33 -43.16 20.18
CA ILE A 17 -2.11 -41.73 19.93
C ILE A 17 -3.46 -41.04 19.87
N ASN A 18 -3.73 -40.19 20.90
CA ASN A 18 -4.87 -39.31 20.96
C ASN A 18 -4.88 -38.42 19.72
N SER A 19 -5.98 -38.44 18.97
CA SER A 19 -6.20 -37.58 17.81
C SER A 19 -6.16 -36.11 18.25
N ALA A 20 -5.12 -35.39 17.82
CA ALA A 20 -5.05 -33.94 17.94
C ALA A 20 -6.27 -33.27 17.26
N PRO A 21 -6.82 -32.19 17.85
CA PRO A 21 -7.92 -31.47 17.25
C PRO A 21 -7.51 -30.96 15.87
N ARG A 22 -8.25 -31.34 14.82
CA ARG A 22 -8.14 -30.73 13.50
C ARG A 22 -8.56 -29.28 13.61
N PHE A 23 -7.60 -28.36 13.69
CA PHE A 23 -7.84 -26.96 13.40
C PHE A 23 -8.23 -26.89 11.92
N THR A 24 -9.53 -26.77 11.65
CA THR A 24 -10.01 -26.24 10.38
C THR A 24 -9.54 -24.79 10.33
N LEU A 25 -8.46 -24.51 9.62
CA LEU A 25 -8.14 -23.17 9.13
C LEU A 25 -9.35 -22.75 8.28
N GLY A 26 -10.22 -21.94 8.88
CA GLY A 26 -11.23 -21.22 8.14
C GLY A 26 -10.48 -20.29 7.20
N TYR A 27 -10.43 -20.65 5.91
CA TYR A 27 -10.10 -19.71 4.87
C TYR A 27 -11.18 -18.62 4.93
N SER A 28 -10.85 -17.47 5.52
CA SER A 28 -11.62 -16.26 5.30
C SER A 28 -11.63 -16.03 3.79
N MET A 29 -12.79 -16.10 3.17
CA MET A 29 -12.95 -15.72 1.77
C MET A 29 -12.42 -14.29 1.66
N ALA A 30 -11.43 -14.08 0.82
CA ALA A 30 -10.87 -12.74 0.59
C ALA A 30 -12.02 -11.80 0.21
N GLU A 31 -12.19 -10.72 0.96
CA GLU A 31 -13.22 -9.73 0.65
C GLU A 31 -12.74 -8.91 -0.56
N LEU A 32 -13.53 -8.96 -1.65
CA LEU A 32 -13.18 -8.31 -2.90
C LEU A 32 -13.90 -6.98 -3.06
N PHE A 33 -13.23 -6.02 -3.67
CA PHE A 33 -13.90 -4.85 -4.23
C PHE A 33 -14.75 -5.26 -5.45
N PRO A 34 -15.94 -4.64 -5.65
CA PRO A 34 -16.77 -4.93 -6.79
C PRO A 34 -16.07 -4.53 -8.11
N VAL A 35 -16.15 -5.41 -9.10
CA VAL A 35 -15.68 -5.14 -10.46
C VAL A 35 -16.78 -4.46 -11.24
N THR A 36 -16.68 -3.16 -11.46
CA THR A 36 -17.58 -2.37 -12.27
C THR A 36 -16.98 -2.13 -13.66
N ASP A 37 -17.74 -1.56 -14.57
CA ASP A 37 -17.21 -1.19 -15.91
C ASP A 37 -16.08 -0.16 -15.81
N ARG A 38 -16.07 0.66 -14.75
CA ARG A 38 -15.03 1.67 -14.50
C ARG A 38 -13.78 1.10 -13.86
N THR A 39 -13.91 0.07 -13.01
CA THR A 39 -12.79 -0.53 -12.29
C THR A 39 -12.19 -1.75 -12.99
N ARG A 40 -12.88 -2.27 -14.01
CA ARG A 40 -12.43 -3.44 -14.76
C ARG A 40 -11.11 -3.16 -15.48
N VAL A 41 -10.07 -3.92 -15.14
CA VAL A 41 -8.81 -3.90 -15.87
C VAL A 41 -8.95 -4.74 -17.13
N ILE A 42 -8.90 -4.10 -18.30
CA ILE A 42 -9.12 -4.74 -19.61
C ILE A 42 -7.78 -5.25 -20.18
N ARG A 43 -6.80 -4.36 -20.30
CA ARG A 43 -5.47 -4.75 -20.83
C ARG A 43 -4.65 -5.41 -19.74
N GLU A 44 -4.04 -6.57 -20.04
CA GLU A 44 -3.31 -7.37 -19.06
C GLU A 44 -4.17 -7.68 -17.84
N ALA A 45 -5.34 -8.26 -18.10
CA ALA A 45 -6.33 -8.57 -17.05
C ALA A 45 -5.81 -9.55 -15.99
N ASN A 46 -4.81 -10.36 -16.33
CA ASN A 46 -4.10 -11.25 -15.41
C ASN A 46 -3.32 -10.52 -14.31
N ARG A 47 -3.06 -9.21 -14.49
CA ARG A 47 -2.41 -8.34 -13.50
C ARG A 47 -3.41 -7.62 -12.59
N ALA A 48 -4.70 -7.78 -12.82
CA ALA A 48 -5.75 -7.16 -12.01
C ALA A 48 -5.81 -7.76 -10.62
N VAL A 49 -5.97 -6.90 -9.61
CA VAL A 49 -6.16 -7.28 -8.22
C VAL A 49 -7.34 -6.50 -7.66
N TYR A 50 -8.29 -7.22 -7.07
CA TYR A 50 -9.50 -6.67 -6.44
C TYR A 50 -9.61 -7.08 -4.97
N ASP A 51 -8.67 -7.87 -4.46
CA ASP A 51 -8.58 -8.25 -3.06
C ASP A 51 -8.34 -7.02 -2.18
N ARG A 52 -9.18 -6.83 -1.15
CA ARG A 52 -9.14 -5.66 -0.27
C ARG A 52 -7.83 -5.57 0.49
N ASP A 53 -7.36 -6.67 1.06
CA ASP A 53 -6.14 -6.67 1.86
C ASP A 53 -4.91 -6.36 1.02
N ALA A 54 -4.85 -6.89 -0.21
CA ALA A 54 -3.77 -6.60 -1.14
C ALA A 54 -3.77 -5.12 -1.55
N ILE A 55 -4.94 -4.56 -1.85
CA ILE A 55 -5.10 -3.14 -2.19
C ILE A 55 -4.75 -2.25 -1.00
N TYR A 56 -5.20 -2.59 0.21
CA TYR A 56 -4.88 -1.84 1.42
C TYR A 56 -3.38 -1.83 1.71
N LYS A 57 -2.69 -2.96 1.53
CA LYS A 57 -1.23 -3.02 1.68
C LYS A 57 -0.50 -2.06 0.74
N ILE A 58 -0.94 -1.96 -0.52
CA ILE A 58 -0.35 -1.01 -1.48
C ILE A 58 -0.63 0.44 -1.04
N LEU A 59 -1.87 0.74 -0.62
CA LEU A 59 -2.27 2.05 -0.14
C LEU A 59 -1.54 2.44 1.16
N ASP A 60 -1.33 1.49 2.07
CA ASP A 60 -0.66 1.74 3.34
C ASP A 60 0.84 1.93 3.16
N GLU A 61 1.45 1.29 2.18
CA GLU A 61 2.86 1.44 1.83
C GLU A 61 3.15 2.76 1.10
N GLY A 62 2.31 3.21 0.17
CA GLY A 62 2.52 4.43 -0.61
C GLY A 62 2.41 5.71 0.25
N PHE A 63 3.24 6.73 0.01
CA PHE A 63 3.16 8.04 0.68
C PHE A 63 2.44 9.10 -0.15
N VAL A 64 2.59 9.03 -1.45
CA VAL A 64 2.07 10.01 -2.39
C VAL A 64 1.00 9.39 -3.26
N CYS A 65 -0.12 10.06 -3.39
CA CYS A 65 -1.11 9.79 -4.41
C CYS A 65 -1.16 10.93 -5.42
N HIS A 66 -1.71 10.66 -6.57
CA HIS A 66 -2.02 11.65 -7.59
C HIS A 66 -3.54 11.80 -7.66
N VAL A 67 -4.04 12.98 -7.37
CA VAL A 67 -5.48 13.31 -7.42
C VAL A 67 -5.79 13.93 -8.77
N GLY A 68 -6.50 13.18 -9.61
CA GLY A 68 -7.02 13.64 -10.91
C GLY A 68 -8.43 14.19 -10.74
N PHE A 69 -8.70 15.37 -11.30
CA PHE A 69 -10.01 16.02 -11.32
C PHE A 69 -10.12 16.95 -12.54
N ALA A 70 -11.33 17.36 -12.87
CA ALA A 70 -11.57 18.36 -13.90
C ALA A 70 -12.14 19.64 -13.27
N LEU A 71 -11.69 20.79 -13.72
CA LEU A 71 -12.22 22.08 -13.36
C LEU A 71 -12.51 22.88 -14.65
N GLU A 72 -13.76 23.25 -14.84
CA GLU A 72 -14.20 23.95 -16.06
C GLU A 72 -13.80 23.23 -17.36
N GLY A 73 -13.85 21.89 -17.34
CA GLY A 73 -13.45 21.04 -18.46
C GLY A 73 -11.94 20.80 -18.61
N GLN A 74 -11.10 21.55 -17.88
CA GLN A 74 -9.66 21.35 -17.89
C GLN A 74 -9.26 20.25 -16.89
N PRO A 75 -8.57 19.17 -17.32
CA PRO A 75 -8.07 18.15 -16.40
C PRO A 75 -6.82 18.63 -15.66
N PHE A 76 -6.74 18.24 -14.39
CA PHE A 76 -5.58 18.45 -13.51
C PHE A 76 -5.21 17.14 -12.84
N VAL A 77 -3.91 16.95 -12.57
CA VAL A 77 -3.39 15.86 -11.73
C VAL A 77 -2.40 16.46 -10.74
N ILE A 78 -2.72 16.38 -9.47
CA ILE A 78 -1.91 16.98 -8.39
C ILE A 78 -1.39 15.89 -7.46
N PRO A 79 -0.06 15.78 -7.27
CA PRO A 79 0.51 14.90 -6.26
C PRO A 79 0.26 15.47 -4.86
N THR A 80 -0.14 14.62 -3.93
CA THR A 80 -0.32 15.00 -2.53
C THR A 80 -0.09 13.80 -1.61
N MET A 81 0.15 14.07 -0.33
CA MET A 81 0.15 13.04 0.69
C MET A 81 -1.28 12.59 0.99
N TYR A 82 -1.43 11.33 1.36
CA TYR A 82 -2.71 10.75 1.75
C TYR A 82 -2.56 9.81 2.93
N ALA A 83 -3.65 9.51 3.60
CA ALA A 83 -3.74 8.43 4.57
C ALA A 83 -5.00 7.59 4.33
N ARG A 84 -4.93 6.28 4.55
CA ARG A 84 -6.10 5.40 4.59
C ARG A 84 -6.51 5.16 6.04
N VAL A 85 -7.79 5.32 6.31
CA VAL A 85 -8.39 4.94 7.59
C VAL A 85 -9.66 4.14 7.28
N GLY A 86 -9.66 2.86 7.60
CA GLY A 86 -10.75 1.96 7.18
C GLY A 86 -10.92 1.96 5.66
N ASP A 87 -12.13 2.18 5.19
CA ASP A 87 -12.50 2.22 3.77
C ASP A 87 -12.47 3.64 3.19
N TRP A 88 -11.65 4.52 3.74
CA TRP A 88 -11.53 5.90 3.29
C TRP A 88 -10.09 6.28 2.98
N LEU A 89 -9.91 7.02 1.88
CA LEU A 89 -8.67 7.76 1.61
C LEU A 89 -8.88 9.21 1.99
N TYR A 90 -8.05 9.70 2.89
CA TYR A 90 -7.98 11.11 3.28
C TYR A 90 -6.84 11.80 2.55
N PHE A 91 -7.06 13.04 2.13
CA PHE A 91 -6.02 13.94 1.63
C PHE A 91 -6.33 15.37 2.04
N HIS A 92 -5.31 16.22 2.13
CA HIS A 92 -5.47 17.53 2.70
C HIS A 92 -4.67 18.59 1.94
N GLY A 93 -4.96 19.84 2.21
CA GLY A 93 -4.22 21.01 1.71
C GLY A 93 -4.78 22.31 2.26
N SER A 94 -4.27 23.43 1.72
CA SER A 94 -4.80 24.74 2.05
C SER A 94 -6.23 24.92 1.54
N VAL A 95 -7.08 25.60 2.28
CA VAL A 95 -8.43 26.00 1.84
C VAL A 95 -8.42 26.78 0.52
N ALA A 96 -7.31 27.45 0.18
CA ALA A 96 -7.12 28.16 -1.08
C ALA A 96 -6.66 27.25 -2.25
N SER A 97 -6.50 25.94 -2.02
CA SER A 97 -6.03 25.02 -3.04
C SER A 97 -7.09 24.77 -4.11
N ARG A 98 -6.75 24.95 -5.38
CA ARG A 98 -7.62 24.58 -6.52
C ARG A 98 -8.01 23.09 -6.49
N MET A 99 -7.09 22.23 -6.09
CA MET A 99 -7.35 20.79 -5.98
C MET A 99 -8.50 20.54 -5.02
N LEU A 100 -8.47 21.16 -3.83
CA LEU A 100 -9.49 20.96 -2.80
C LEU A 100 -10.82 21.59 -3.21
N GLY A 101 -10.79 22.80 -3.79
CA GLY A 101 -11.98 23.43 -4.36
C GLY A 101 -12.64 22.61 -5.47
N GLY A 102 -11.85 22.11 -6.42
CA GLY A 102 -12.33 21.24 -7.49
C GLY A 102 -12.84 19.88 -6.98
N ALA A 103 -12.09 19.24 -6.09
CA ALA A 103 -12.48 17.92 -5.54
C ALA A 103 -13.69 18.01 -4.58
N SER A 104 -13.87 19.12 -3.85
CA SER A 104 -15.02 19.33 -2.95
C SER A 104 -16.30 19.75 -3.65
N SER A 105 -16.24 20.11 -4.93
CA SER A 105 -17.41 20.55 -5.71
C SER A 105 -18.41 19.43 -6.08
N GLY A 106 -18.19 18.20 -5.57
CA GLY A 106 -18.99 17.02 -5.94
C GLY A 106 -18.64 16.45 -7.31
N GLN A 107 -17.59 16.93 -7.96
CA GLN A 107 -17.12 16.37 -9.22
C GLN A 107 -16.39 15.03 -8.99
N PRO A 108 -16.47 14.10 -9.95
CA PRO A 108 -15.71 12.87 -9.89
C PRO A 108 -14.20 13.12 -9.80
N VAL A 109 -13.53 12.37 -8.95
CA VAL A 109 -12.07 12.35 -8.84
C VAL A 109 -11.52 10.95 -9.12
N CYS A 110 -10.27 10.92 -9.55
CA CYS A 110 -9.49 9.70 -9.71
C CYS A 110 -8.23 9.83 -8.83
N ILE A 111 -8.07 8.95 -7.86
CA ILE A 111 -6.86 8.89 -7.04
C ILE A 111 -6.03 7.70 -7.46
N THR A 112 -4.76 7.94 -7.79
CA THR A 112 -3.81 6.87 -8.12
C THR A 112 -2.63 6.84 -7.16
N VAL A 113 -2.22 5.63 -6.78
CA VAL A 113 -0.99 5.34 -6.04
C VAL A 113 -0.18 4.38 -6.85
N THR A 114 1.13 4.61 -6.99
CA THR A 114 2.02 3.71 -7.72
C THR A 114 3.31 3.50 -6.94
N LEU A 115 3.68 2.24 -6.78
CA LEU A 115 4.94 1.79 -6.23
C LEU A 115 5.74 1.13 -7.35
N LEU A 116 6.98 1.56 -7.55
CA LEU A 116 7.88 0.99 -8.54
C LEU A 116 8.83 0.01 -7.84
N ASP A 117 8.74 -1.27 -8.22
CA ASP A 117 9.46 -2.35 -7.56
C ASP A 117 10.68 -2.87 -8.36
N GLY A 118 10.78 -2.53 -9.66
CA GLY A 118 11.93 -2.92 -10.46
C GLY A 118 11.84 -2.54 -11.93
N LEU A 119 13.01 -2.50 -12.60
CA LEU A 119 13.12 -2.35 -14.04
C LEU A 119 13.34 -3.72 -14.65
N VAL A 120 12.58 -4.06 -15.68
CA VAL A 120 12.65 -5.33 -16.39
C VAL A 120 13.29 -5.10 -17.75
N LEU A 121 14.53 -5.55 -17.90
CA LEU A 121 15.32 -5.41 -19.11
C LEU A 121 15.28 -6.72 -19.89
N ALA A 122 14.58 -6.72 -21.00
CA ALA A 122 14.41 -7.84 -21.88
C ALA A 122 15.53 -7.90 -22.94
N ARG A 123 15.61 -8.96 -23.71
CA ARG A 123 16.51 -9.05 -24.86
C ARG A 123 16.02 -8.20 -26.01
N SER A 124 14.70 -8.11 -26.18
CA SER A 124 14.04 -7.21 -27.12
C SER A 124 13.70 -5.88 -26.42
N VAL A 125 13.98 -4.75 -27.07
CA VAL A 125 13.57 -3.42 -26.59
C VAL A 125 12.05 -3.33 -26.44
N PHE A 126 11.30 -4.05 -27.27
CA PHE A 126 9.85 -4.09 -27.22
C PHE A 126 9.31 -4.70 -25.93
N ASN A 127 10.02 -5.68 -25.35
CA ASN A 127 9.63 -6.42 -24.17
C ASN A 127 10.14 -5.82 -22.85
N HIS A 128 10.85 -4.68 -22.89
CA HIS A 128 11.21 -3.94 -21.68
C HIS A 128 9.96 -3.54 -20.90
N SER A 129 10.03 -3.65 -19.56
CA SER A 129 8.90 -3.39 -18.70
C SER A 129 9.34 -2.91 -17.31
N MET A 130 8.40 -2.81 -16.39
CA MET A 130 8.64 -2.49 -14.98
C MET A 130 7.83 -3.43 -14.09
N ASN A 131 8.39 -3.85 -12.96
CA ASN A 131 7.63 -4.42 -11.86
C ASN A 131 7.07 -3.28 -11.01
N TYR A 132 5.77 -3.35 -10.74
CA TYR A 132 5.05 -2.27 -10.06
C TYR A 132 3.80 -2.80 -9.37
N ARG A 133 3.34 -2.04 -8.40
CA ARG A 133 2.02 -2.17 -7.77
C ARG A 133 1.31 -0.81 -7.87
N SER A 134 0.11 -0.79 -8.42
CA SER A 134 -0.66 0.45 -8.54
C SER A 134 -2.10 0.24 -8.11
N VAL A 135 -2.70 1.28 -7.53
CA VAL A 135 -4.12 1.34 -7.16
C VAL A 135 -4.74 2.53 -7.85
N VAL A 136 -5.95 2.33 -8.36
CA VAL A 136 -6.83 3.39 -8.87
C VAL A 136 -8.11 3.35 -8.06
N ALA A 137 -8.47 4.46 -7.43
CA ALA A 137 -9.71 4.67 -6.70
C ALA A 137 -10.52 5.79 -7.37
N LEU A 138 -11.78 5.51 -7.66
CA LEU A 138 -12.71 6.41 -8.36
C LEU A 138 -13.86 6.78 -7.44
N GLY A 139 -14.34 8.01 -7.51
CA GLY A 139 -15.52 8.44 -6.75
C GLY A 139 -15.65 9.95 -6.66
N GLN A 140 -16.46 10.37 -5.71
CA GLN A 140 -16.61 11.78 -5.32
C GLN A 140 -16.01 11.98 -3.93
N ALA A 141 -15.10 12.93 -3.81
CA ALA A 141 -14.53 13.26 -2.52
C ALA A 141 -15.49 14.16 -1.73
N VAL A 142 -15.49 13.97 -0.42
CA VAL A 142 -16.35 14.71 0.51
C VAL A 142 -15.48 15.52 1.46
N LEU A 143 -15.87 16.78 1.70
CA LEU A 143 -15.21 17.63 2.70
C LEU A 143 -15.46 17.07 4.11
N VAL A 144 -14.43 17.03 4.91
CA VAL A 144 -14.52 16.66 6.33
C VAL A 144 -14.82 17.93 7.13
N ASP A 145 -16.09 18.09 7.51
CA ASP A 145 -16.56 19.25 8.27
C ASP A 145 -16.46 19.05 9.80
N ASP A 146 -16.55 17.80 10.27
CA ASP A 146 -16.42 17.50 11.69
C ASP A 146 -14.99 17.76 12.19
N PRO A 147 -14.81 18.65 13.19
CA PRO A 147 -13.48 18.96 13.73
C PRO A 147 -12.77 17.77 14.35
N ALA A 148 -13.50 16.82 14.95
CA ALA A 148 -12.90 15.64 15.56
C ALA A 148 -12.39 14.66 14.48
N GLU A 149 -13.17 14.44 13.42
CA GLU A 149 -12.74 13.63 12.28
C GLU A 149 -11.54 14.29 11.55
N LYS A 150 -11.57 15.63 11.40
CA LYS A 150 -10.45 16.38 10.81
C LYS A 150 -9.17 16.18 11.61
N LEU A 151 -9.23 16.28 12.94
CA LEU A 151 -8.07 16.06 13.79
C LEU A 151 -7.56 14.63 13.71
N ALA A 152 -8.45 13.64 13.73
CA ALA A 152 -8.10 12.23 13.56
C ALA A 152 -7.44 11.95 12.19
N ALA A 153 -7.91 12.60 11.12
CA ALA A 153 -7.27 12.50 9.81
C ALA A 153 -5.84 13.08 9.81
N LEU A 154 -5.63 14.24 10.47
CA LEU A 154 -4.30 14.84 10.61
C LEU A 154 -3.35 13.97 11.43
N GLU A 155 -3.86 13.30 12.46
CA GLU A 155 -3.12 12.27 13.18
C GLU A 155 -2.76 11.10 12.26
N ALA A 156 -3.71 10.59 11.50
CA ALA A 156 -3.48 9.48 10.56
C ALA A 156 -2.39 9.82 9.52
N PHE A 157 -2.34 11.04 9.00
CA PHE A 157 -1.25 11.48 8.13
C PHE A 157 0.10 11.43 8.84
N THR A 158 0.17 11.92 10.08
CA THR A 158 1.41 11.93 10.85
C THR A 158 1.88 10.51 11.18
N GLN A 159 0.96 9.65 11.63
CA GLN A 159 1.26 8.25 11.95
C GLN A 159 1.69 7.46 10.71
N LYS A 160 1.11 7.76 9.55
CA LYS A 160 1.54 7.15 8.27
C LYS A 160 2.95 7.55 7.87
N LEU A 161 3.33 8.81 8.07
CA LEU A 161 4.69 9.28 7.79
C LEU A 161 5.70 8.65 8.75
N ILE A 162 5.43 8.77 10.05
CA ILE A 162 6.33 8.33 11.10
C ILE A 162 5.54 8.04 12.38
N PRO A 163 5.29 6.75 12.69
CA PRO A 163 4.58 6.36 13.90
C PRO A 163 5.25 6.90 15.17
N GLY A 164 4.45 7.40 16.09
CA GLY A 164 4.92 7.96 17.37
C GLY A 164 5.17 9.48 17.35
N ARG A 165 5.27 10.11 16.18
CA ARG A 165 5.54 11.55 16.10
C ARG A 165 4.38 12.41 16.58
N TRP A 166 3.14 11.96 16.43
CA TRP A 166 1.95 12.74 16.78
C TRP A 166 1.93 13.17 18.25
N SER A 167 2.26 12.28 19.16
CA SER A 167 2.30 12.58 20.59
C SER A 167 3.51 13.43 21.01
N ASP A 168 4.56 13.46 20.21
CA ASP A 168 5.81 14.18 20.47
C ASP A 168 5.83 15.60 19.88
N ALA A 169 4.96 15.87 18.92
CA ALA A 169 4.85 17.18 18.29
C ALA A 169 3.69 18.00 18.87
N ARG A 170 3.80 19.33 18.80
CA ARG A 170 2.72 20.24 19.13
C ARG A 170 1.51 19.98 18.24
N GLN A 171 0.36 19.84 18.86
CA GLN A 171 -0.91 19.67 18.15
C GLN A 171 -1.31 20.93 17.36
N PRO A 172 -2.06 20.79 16.25
CA PRO A 172 -2.51 21.93 15.46
C PRO A 172 -3.43 22.83 16.29
N ASN A 173 -3.24 24.13 16.18
CA ASN A 173 -4.10 25.12 16.83
C ASN A 173 -5.34 25.43 15.98
N GLY A 174 -6.30 26.20 16.56
CA GLY A 174 -7.56 26.51 15.89
C GLY A 174 -7.42 27.30 14.58
N LYS A 175 -6.37 28.12 14.41
CA LYS A 175 -6.10 28.83 13.15
C LYS A 175 -5.58 27.87 12.08
N GLU A 176 -4.70 26.97 12.46
CA GLU A 176 -4.14 25.93 11.56
C GLU A 176 -5.24 24.96 11.10
N LEU A 177 -6.11 24.52 12.01
CA LEU A 177 -7.27 23.70 11.66
C LEU A 177 -8.23 24.39 10.69
N LYS A 178 -8.48 25.70 10.88
CA LYS A 178 -9.33 26.48 9.96
C LYS A 178 -8.68 26.70 8.59
N ALA A 179 -7.36 26.83 8.53
CA ALA A 179 -6.61 27.02 7.28
C ALA A 179 -6.42 25.73 6.48
N THR A 180 -6.67 24.57 7.08
CA THR A 180 -6.51 23.27 6.45
C THR A 180 -7.88 22.69 6.06
N SER A 181 -8.04 22.32 4.79
CA SER A 181 -9.14 21.48 4.35
C SER A 181 -8.70 20.02 4.27
N VAL A 182 -9.56 19.13 4.73
CA VAL A 182 -9.40 17.68 4.61
C VAL A 182 -10.56 17.15 3.79
N LEU A 183 -10.24 16.33 2.81
CA LEU A 183 -11.21 15.60 1.98
C LEU A 183 -11.04 14.11 2.21
N LYS A 184 -12.14 13.37 2.06
CA LYS A 184 -12.15 11.91 2.09
C LYS A 184 -12.84 11.33 0.87
N LEU A 185 -12.27 10.25 0.33
CA LEU A 185 -12.84 9.47 -0.77
C LEU A 185 -13.20 8.06 -0.25
N PRO A 186 -14.45 7.58 -0.42
CA PRO A 186 -14.78 6.21 -0.06
C PRO A 186 -14.13 5.23 -1.04
N LEU A 187 -13.59 4.12 -0.52
CA LEU A 187 -13.00 3.04 -1.30
C LEU A 187 -14.09 2.06 -1.78
N ASN A 188 -15.00 2.52 -2.63
CA ASN A 188 -16.08 1.71 -3.18
C ASN A 188 -15.77 1.20 -4.60
N GLU A 189 -15.17 2.04 -5.44
CA GLU A 189 -14.76 1.72 -6.80
C GLU A 189 -13.23 1.75 -6.89
N VAL A 190 -12.63 0.61 -6.66
CA VAL A 190 -11.16 0.48 -6.55
C VAL A 190 -10.69 -0.73 -7.34
N SER A 191 -9.58 -0.57 -8.02
CA SER A 191 -8.83 -1.67 -8.63
C SER A 191 -7.34 -1.48 -8.42
N ALA A 192 -6.61 -2.57 -8.38
CA ALA A 192 -5.17 -2.54 -8.46
C ALA A 192 -4.66 -3.28 -9.69
N LYS A 193 -3.46 -2.92 -10.10
CA LYS A 193 -2.73 -3.61 -11.15
C LYS A 193 -1.31 -3.89 -10.65
N VAL A 194 -0.93 -5.15 -10.69
CA VAL A 194 0.35 -5.63 -10.15
C VAL A 194 1.09 -6.40 -11.23
N ARG A 195 2.34 -6.04 -11.48
CA ARG A 195 3.29 -6.83 -12.24
C ARG A 195 4.47 -7.16 -11.35
N THR A 196 4.75 -8.44 -11.23
CA THR A 196 5.92 -8.99 -10.55
C THR A 196 6.50 -10.11 -11.42
N GLY A 197 7.78 -10.34 -11.32
CA GLY A 197 8.41 -11.46 -12.02
C GLY A 197 9.53 -11.06 -12.96
N ASP A 198 10.00 -12.03 -13.69
CA ASP A 198 11.15 -11.95 -14.58
C ASP A 198 10.82 -11.33 -15.94
N VAL A 199 11.81 -11.42 -16.82
CA VAL A 199 11.72 -11.05 -18.23
C VAL A 199 10.83 -12.04 -18.97
N GLU A 200 9.98 -11.53 -19.83
CA GLU A 200 9.18 -12.29 -20.78
C GLU A 200 9.59 -11.85 -22.18
N ASP A 201 10.42 -12.64 -22.85
CA ASP A 201 10.83 -12.43 -24.24
C ASP A 201 10.08 -13.39 -25.18
N ASP A 202 10.02 -13.05 -26.46
CA ASP A 202 9.57 -13.98 -27.48
C ASP A 202 10.55 -15.16 -27.64
N ALA A 203 10.05 -16.31 -28.08
CA ALA A 203 10.83 -17.55 -28.11
C ALA A 203 12.16 -17.42 -28.85
N ASP A 204 12.17 -16.69 -29.95
CA ASP A 204 13.36 -16.51 -30.81
C ASP A 204 14.39 -15.56 -30.15
N ASP A 205 13.95 -14.64 -29.31
CA ASP A 205 14.81 -13.68 -28.63
C ASP A 205 15.69 -14.32 -27.55
N TYR A 206 15.28 -15.47 -26.99
CA TYR A 206 16.09 -16.18 -25.98
C TYR A 206 17.45 -16.65 -26.50
N ALA A 207 17.61 -16.79 -27.83
CA ALA A 207 18.87 -17.14 -28.47
C ALA A 207 19.84 -15.95 -28.59
N LEU A 208 19.38 -14.70 -28.37
CA LEU A 208 20.19 -13.50 -28.47
C LEU A 208 21.20 -13.41 -27.33
N ARG A 209 22.45 -13.07 -27.66
CA ARG A 209 23.54 -12.88 -26.68
C ARG A 209 23.50 -11.49 -26.04
N VAL A 210 22.34 -11.13 -25.51
CA VAL A 210 22.07 -9.87 -24.81
C VAL A 210 21.73 -10.19 -23.35
N TRP A 211 22.31 -9.45 -22.40
CA TRP A 211 21.94 -9.60 -20.99
C TRP A 211 20.48 -9.19 -20.81
N ALA A 212 19.73 -9.98 -20.06
CA ALA A 212 18.36 -9.69 -19.67
C ALA A 212 18.16 -10.02 -18.19
N GLY A 213 17.30 -9.28 -17.52
CA GLY A 213 17.05 -9.48 -16.09
C GLY A 213 16.27 -8.34 -15.47
N VAL A 214 16.11 -8.38 -14.15
CA VAL A 214 15.41 -7.38 -13.35
C VAL A 214 16.40 -6.61 -12.50
N ILE A 215 16.29 -5.28 -12.49
CA ILE A 215 16.95 -4.41 -11.53
C ILE A 215 15.93 -4.06 -10.45
N PRO A 216 15.99 -4.68 -9.24
CA PRO A 216 15.08 -4.34 -8.14
C PRO A 216 15.26 -2.90 -7.70
N LEU A 217 14.16 -2.21 -7.45
CA LEU A 217 14.14 -0.85 -6.89
C LEU A 217 13.55 -0.89 -5.49
N ARG A 218 14.11 -0.09 -4.59
CA ARG A 218 13.64 0.07 -3.21
C ARG A 218 13.75 1.53 -2.81
N LEU A 219 12.74 2.02 -2.10
CA LEU A 219 12.82 3.27 -1.37
C LEU A 219 13.42 2.98 0.00
N ILE A 220 14.57 3.57 0.30
CA ILE A 220 15.28 3.42 1.59
C ILE A 220 15.34 4.77 2.29
N ALA A 221 15.22 4.75 3.62
CA ALA A 221 15.45 5.92 4.45
C ALA A 221 16.92 5.98 4.87
N ASP A 222 17.58 7.10 4.59
CA ASP A 222 18.90 7.40 5.09
C ASP A 222 18.87 7.82 6.58
N PRO A 223 20.01 7.85 7.28
CA PRO A 223 20.10 8.37 8.63
C PRO A 223 19.50 9.79 8.73
N PRO A 224 18.74 10.10 9.80
CA PRO A 224 18.11 11.40 9.94
C PRO A 224 19.14 12.52 10.09
N ILE A 225 18.87 13.63 9.40
CA ILE A 225 19.68 14.85 9.48
C ILE A 225 19.00 15.80 10.46
N ARG A 226 19.75 16.25 11.48
CA ARG A 226 19.26 17.19 12.49
C ARG A 226 19.04 18.58 11.88
N ASP A 227 17.92 19.24 12.21
CA ASP A 227 17.72 20.67 11.92
C ASP A 227 18.80 21.50 12.68
N ALA A 228 19.41 22.46 12.01
CA ALA A 228 20.48 23.29 12.57
C ALA A 228 20.00 24.14 13.78
N ARG A 229 18.73 24.41 13.91
CA ARG A 229 18.12 25.16 15.03
C ARG A 229 17.65 24.25 16.16
N CYS A 230 17.74 22.93 16.01
CA CYS A 230 17.42 22.00 17.06
C CYS A 230 18.55 22.00 18.10
N GLU A 231 18.24 22.27 19.37
CA GLU A 231 19.21 22.28 20.46
C GLU A 231 19.96 20.94 20.55
N ALA A 232 21.28 21.01 20.75
CA ALA A 232 22.15 19.83 20.78
C ALA A 232 21.77 18.84 21.91
N SER A 233 21.18 19.36 23.00
CA SER A 233 20.69 18.57 24.14
C SER A 233 19.48 17.69 23.83
N ILE A 234 18.71 18.00 22.80
CA ILE A 234 17.54 17.21 22.39
C ILE A 234 18.00 15.99 21.60
N ALA A 235 17.88 14.81 22.18
CA ALA A 235 18.26 13.57 21.49
C ALA A 235 17.36 13.28 20.29
N THR A 236 17.90 12.63 19.25
CA THR A 236 17.11 12.10 18.15
C THR A 236 16.16 11.01 18.69
N PRO A 237 14.85 11.14 18.56
CA PRO A 237 13.91 10.16 19.11
C PRO A 237 14.04 8.81 18.41
N ALA A 238 13.75 7.73 19.13
CA ALA A 238 13.93 6.36 18.65
C ALA A 238 13.18 6.07 17.33
N TYR A 239 11.97 6.61 17.17
CA TYR A 239 11.19 6.44 15.94
C TYR A 239 11.88 7.08 14.71
N ALA A 240 12.66 8.15 14.88
CA ALA A 240 13.42 8.76 13.80
C ALA A 240 14.78 8.07 13.58
N ALA A 241 15.50 7.75 14.67
CA ALA A 241 16.80 7.09 14.59
C ALA A 241 16.72 5.67 14.00
N ASN A 242 15.60 4.97 14.26
CA ASN A 242 15.38 3.59 13.82
C ASN A 242 14.37 3.48 12.67
N TYR A 243 14.04 4.60 12.03
CA TYR A 243 13.10 4.58 10.91
C TYR A 243 13.61 3.63 9.82
N ARG A 244 12.73 2.73 9.37
CA ARG A 244 13.00 1.77 8.30
C ARG A 244 11.82 1.76 7.34
N ARG A 245 12.14 1.53 6.07
CA ARG A 245 11.16 1.35 5.02
C ARG A 245 11.56 0.21 4.10
#